data_60e563c216edc381dcd823bdb627a0d3
#
_entry.id   60e563c216edc381dcd823bdb627a0d3
#
_cell.length_a   1.000
_cell.length_b   1.000
_cell.length_c   1.000
_cell.angle_alpha   90.00
_cell.angle_beta   90.00
_cell.angle_gamma   90.00
#
_symmetry.space_group_name_H-M   'P 1'
#
loop_
_entity.id
_entity.type
_entity.pdbx_description
1 polymer ?
#
loop_
_entity_poly.entity_id
_entity_poly.type
_entity_poly.pdbx_seq_one_letter_code
_entity_poly.pdbx_strand_id
1 'polypeptide(L)'
;NNTKKIIKEKKLNKNQVIDIKDISKLINNLKGKNFIIDNKTCSIFHEDIIKSKFKILDKDDPIYKLKSIKNSHEINHMIEAHKKDGLALTRFIYWIKNINRKTITEVEAQDKLEKFRKLSKDYLTPSFNTIAGSGSNGAIVHYRATTKATKKINKQDLFLVDSGGQYSYGTTDVTRTICFTNQKQSIKNAYTNVLKGHIAVALTDLKKDNTGKKIDIRARKFLNKEGLDYAHGTGHGVGFFLNVHEGPQSISKHNSIKIEKGMILSNEPG
;
A
#
# COMPACT_ATOMS: atom_id res chain seq x y z
N ASN A 1 -29.09 -9.77 -7.57
CA ASN A 1 -29.04 -10.44 -8.89
C ASN A 1 -27.63 -10.78 -9.37
N ASN A 2 -26.61 -10.07 -8.93
CA ASN A 2 -25.23 -10.42 -9.27
C ASN A 2 -24.79 -11.77 -8.67
N THR A 3 -25.22 -12.11 -7.47
CA THR A 3 -24.89 -13.39 -6.81
C THR A 3 -25.33 -14.60 -7.63
N LYS A 4 -26.55 -14.56 -8.21
CA LYS A 4 -27.06 -15.65 -9.07
C LYS A 4 -26.20 -15.84 -10.33
N LYS A 5 -25.77 -14.73 -10.93
CA LYS A 5 -24.88 -14.73 -12.11
C LYS A 5 -23.53 -15.34 -11.75
N ILE A 6 -22.91 -14.90 -10.64
CA ILE A 6 -21.62 -15.42 -10.16
C ILE A 6 -21.69 -16.93 -9.84
N ILE A 7 -22.74 -17.37 -9.16
CA ILE A 7 -22.96 -18.79 -8.86
C ILE A 7 -22.95 -19.62 -10.16
N LYS A 8 -23.69 -19.16 -11.18
CA LYS A 8 -23.77 -19.85 -12.48
C LYS A 8 -22.44 -19.84 -13.22
N GLU A 9 -21.78 -18.68 -13.33
CA GLU A 9 -20.51 -18.52 -14.04
C GLU A 9 -19.33 -19.27 -13.38
N LYS A 10 -19.31 -19.35 -12.06
CA LYS A 10 -18.26 -20.03 -11.28
C LYS A 10 -18.60 -21.50 -10.96
N LYS A 11 -19.70 -22.01 -11.49
CA LYS A 11 -20.16 -23.39 -11.24
C LYS A 11 -20.27 -23.74 -9.75
N LEU A 12 -20.68 -22.77 -8.92
CA LEU A 12 -20.87 -22.97 -7.49
C LEU A 12 -22.27 -23.57 -7.22
N ASN A 13 -22.38 -24.40 -6.20
CA ASN A 13 -23.66 -24.85 -5.68
C ASN A 13 -24.28 -23.79 -4.78
N LYS A 14 -25.61 -23.72 -4.70
CA LYS A 14 -26.31 -22.75 -3.84
C LYS A 14 -25.90 -22.82 -2.36
N ASN A 15 -25.58 -24.02 -1.87
CA ASN A 15 -25.13 -24.24 -0.49
C ASN A 15 -23.70 -23.79 -0.20
N GLN A 16 -22.91 -23.46 -1.24
CA GLN A 16 -21.55 -22.89 -1.10
C GLN A 16 -21.55 -21.36 -0.96
N VAL A 17 -22.71 -20.74 -1.11
CA VAL A 17 -22.87 -19.28 -0.98
C VAL A 17 -23.97 -19.01 0.04
N ILE A 18 -23.60 -18.32 1.10
CA ILE A 18 -24.51 -17.93 2.18
C ILE A 18 -24.66 -16.41 2.22
N ASP A 19 -25.79 -15.92 2.69
CA ASP A 19 -25.95 -14.50 3.03
C ASP A 19 -25.12 -14.19 4.28
N ILE A 20 -24.53 -13.00 4.32
CA ILE A 20 -23.75 -12.54 5.47
C ILE A 20 -24.59 -12.58 6.77
N LYS A 21 -25.91 -12.39 6.69
CA LYS A 21 -26.85 -12.47 7.81
C LYS A 21 -26.95 -13.89 8.41
N ASP A 22 -26.60 -14.91 7.64
CA ASP A 22 -26.69 -16.31 8.05
C ASP A 22 -25.38 -16.83 8.66
N ILE A 23 -24.31 -16.02 8.75
CA ILE A 23 -23.01 -16.43 9.32
C ILE A 23 -23.16 -16.96 10.74
N SER A 24 -23.90 -16.27 11.58
CA SER A 24 -24.15 -16.72 12.97
C SER A 24 -24.83 -18.08 13.02
N LYS A 25 -25.82 -18.31 12.15
CA LYS A 25 -26.50 -19.60 12.03
C LYS A 25 -25.56 -20.69 11.54
N LEU A 26 -24.71 -20.37 10.56
CA LEU A 26 -23.68 -21.28 10.06
C LEU A 26 -22.73 -21.70 11.18
N ILE A 27 -22.16 -20.73 11.90
CA ILE A 27 -21.24 -20.99 13.02
C ILE A 27 -21.91 -21.86 14.09
N ASN A 28 -23.14 -21.54 14.43
CA ASN A 28 -23.91 -22.31 15.42
C ASN A 28 -24.23 -23.75 14.99
N ASN A 29 -24.25 -24.04 13.69
CA ASN A 29 -24.46 -25.38 13.16
C ASN A 29 -23.19 -26.21 13.02
N LEU A 30 -22.00 -25.60 13.13
CA LEU A 30 -20.73 -26.32 13.05
C LEU A 30 -20.59 -27.27 14.27
N LYS A 31 -19.94 -28.39 14.06
CA LYS A 31 -19.64 -29.38 15.12
C LYS A 31 -18.17 -29.27 15.52
N GLY A 32 -17.87 -29.57 16.78
CA GLY A 32 -16.51 -29.54 17.31
C GLY A 32 -16.43 -28.89 18.68
N LYS A 33 -15.23 -28.93 19.29
CA LYS A 33 -14.95 -28.32 20.60
C LYS A 33 -14.12 -27.03 20.45
N ASN A 34 -13.26 -26.98 19.44
CA ASN A 34 -12.30 -25.89 19.23
C ASN A 34 -12.58 -25.18 17.93
N PHE A 35 -12.32 -23.89 17.90
CA PHE A 35 -12.38 -23.05 16.70
C PHE A 35 -11.09 -22.21 16.61
N ILE A 36 -10.43 -22.24 15.47
CA ILE A 36 -9.20 -21.46 15.25
C ILE A 36 -9.60 -20.10 14.69
N ILE A 37 -9.11 -19.03 15.29
CA ILE A 37 -9.19 -17.66 14.77
C ILE A 37 -7.82 -16.99 14.91
N ASP A 38 -7.59 -15.98 14.12
CA ASP A 38 -6.53 -15.01 14.33
C ASP A 38 -7.13 -13.76 14.99
N ASN A 39 -6.82 -13.55 16.26
CA ASN A 39 -7.34 -12.44 17.07
C ASN A 39 -6.99 -11.06 16.50
N LYS A 40 -5.95 -10.96 15.64
CA LYS A 40 -5.56 -9.69 15.01
C LYS A 40 -6.50 -9.30 13.87
N THR A 41 -7.23 -10.25 13.30
CA THR A 41 -8.04 -10.06 12.09
C THR A 41 -9.51 -10.43 12.26
N CYS A 42 -9.85 -11.24 13.27
CA CYS A 42 -11.21 -11.58 13.57
C CYS A 42 -11.94 -10.38 14.20
N SER A 43 -13.13 -10.06 13.73
CA SER A 43 -13.94 -9.02 14.37
C SER A 43 -14.49 -9.50 15.70
N ILE A 44 -14.61 -8.60 16.68
CA ILE A 44 -15.22 -8.88 17.99
C ILE A 44 -16.59 -9.53 17.83
N PHE A 45 -17.42 -9.05 16.90
CA PHE A 45 -18.73 -9.63 16.64
C PHE A 45 -18.67 -11.12 16.30
N HIS A 46 -17.77 -11.54 15.42
CA HIS A 46 -17.62 -12.96 15.10
C HIS A 46 -16.96 -13.76 16.22
N GLU A 47 -16.00 -13.16 16.89
CA GLU A 47 -15.34 -13.77 18.06
C GLU A 47 -16.34 -14.11 19.17
N ASP A 48 -17.28 -13.19 19.49
CA ASP A 48 -18.31 -13.41 20.52
C ASP A 48 -19.25 -14.57 20.14
N ILE A 49 -19.67 -14.63 18.86
CA ILE A 49 -20.49 -15.73 18.37
C ILE A 49 -19.73 -17.07 18.49
N ILE A 50 -18.44 -17.09 18.15
CA ILE A 50 -17.61 -18.29 18.23
C ILE A 50 -17.40 -18.70 19.68
N LYS A 51 -17.08 -17.77 20.59
CA LYS A 51 -16.88 -18.00 22.02
C LYS A 51 -18.11 -18.59 22.71
N SER A 52 -19.30 -18.25 22.25
CA SER A 52 -20.53 -18.78 22.84
C SER A 52 -20.68 -20.30 22.68
N LYS A 53 -19.95 -20.90 21.74
CA LYS A 53 -20.06 -22.33 21.42
C LYS A 53 -18.75 -23.10 21.42
N PHE A 54 -17.63 -22.46 21.12
CA PHE A 54 -16.35 -23.12 20.91
C PHE A 54 -15.27 -22.56 21.85
N LYS A 55 -14.31 -23.42 22.21
CA LYS A 55 -13.03 -22.95 22.76
C LYS A 55 -12.20 -22.37 21.64
N ILE A 56 -11.83 -21.08 21.75
CA ILE A 56 -10.98 -20.41 20.77
C ILE A 56 -9.54 -20.86 20.94
N LEU A 57 -8.91 -21.16 19.80
CA LEU A 57 -7.47 -21.33 19.65
C LEU A 57 -6.95 -20.18 18.80
N ASP A 58 -6.20 -19.27 19.42
CA ASP A 58 -5.57 -18.16 18.71
C ASP A 58 -4.38 -18.65 17.90
N LYS A 59 -4.42 -18.47 16.58
CA LYS A 59 -3.34 -18.81 15.65
C LYS A 59 -3.35 -17.82 14.50
N ASP A 60 -2.15 -17.44 14.03
CA ASP A 60 -2.01 -16.62 12.83
C ASP A 60 -2.78 -17.22 11.64
N ASP A 61 -3.50 -16.39 10.90
CA ASP A 61 -4.24 -16.81 9.70
C ASP A 61 -3.24 -17.30 8.63
N PRO A 62 -3.29 -18.60 8.24
CA PRO A 62 -2.38 -19.14 7.25
C PRO A 62 -2.51 -18.46 5.87
N ILE A 63 -3.66 -17.89 5.56
CA ILE A 63 -3.89 -17.17 4.30
C ILE A 63 -2.99 -15.96 4.19
N TYR A 64 -2.67 -15.29 5.31
CA TYR A 64 -1.75 -14.14 5.30
C TYR A 64 -0.38 -14.52 4.75
N LYS A 65 0.18 -15.64 5.18
CA LYS A 65 1.46 -16.12 4.66
C LYS A 65 1.34 -16.61 3.22
N LEU A 66 0.31 -17.39 2.91
CA LEU A 66 0.12 -17.97 1.58
C LEU A 66 -0.01 -16.89 0.49
N LYS A 67 -0.84 -15.87 0.70
CA LYS A 67 -1.04 -14.78 -0.27
C LYS A 67 0.17 -13.83 -0.36
N SER A 68 1.01 -13.75 0.67
CA SER A 68 2.18 -12.86 0.66
C SER A 68 3.27 -13.32 -0.30
N ILE A 69 3.36 -14.63 -0.58
CA ILE A 69 4.34 -15.23 -1.47
C ILE A 69 3.73 -15.38 -2.86
N LYS A 70 4.01 -14.44 -3.73
CA LYS A 70 3.49 -14.40 -5.10
C LYS A 70 4.20 -15.42 -5.97
N ASN A 71 3.45 -16.12 -6.79
CA ASN A 71 3.99 -16.98 -7.84
C ASN A 71 4.54 -16.15 -9.02
N SER A 72 5.20 -16.80 -9.97
CA SER A 72 5.81 -16.12 -11.12
C SER A 72 4.81 -15.38 -12.01
N HIS A 73 3.59 -15.87 -12.12
CA HIS A 73 2.54 -15.25 -12.91
C HIS A 73 2.04 -13.97 -12.24
N GLU A 74 1.78 -14.00 -10.94
CA GLU A 74 1.41 -12.82 -10.15
C GLU A 74 2.50 -11.76 -10.17
N ILE A 75 3.79 -12.16 -10.03
CA ILE A 75 4.93 -11.23 -10.11
C ILE A 75 4.98 -10.53 -11.46
N ASN A 76 4.86 -11.28 -12.57
CA ASN A 76 4.88 -10.71 -13.91
C ASN A 76 3.73 -9.70 -14.11
N HIS A 77 2.56 -10.02 -13.65
CA HIS A 77 1.41 -9.11 -13.71
C HIS A 77 1.60 -7.85 -12.85
N MET A 78 2.18 -7.96 -11.66
CA MET A 78 2.52 -6.80 -10.85
C MET A 78 3.54 -5.90 -11.56
N ILE A 79 4.54 -6.48 -12.25
CA ILE A 79 5.49 -5.71 -13.05
C ILE A 79 4.76 -4.95 -14.17
N GLU A 80 3.85 -5.60 -14.89
CA GLU A 80 3.07 -4.96 -15.97
C GLU A 80 2.15 -3.84 -15.43
N ALA A 81 1.50 -4.06 -14.28
CA ALA A 81 0.70 -3.02 -13.63
C ALA A 81 1.55 -1.79 -13.29
N HIS A 82 2.75 -1.99 -12.72
CA HIS A 82 3.67 -0.91 -12.38
C HIS A 82 4.23 -0.18 -13.61
N LYS A 83 4.45 -0.86 -14.74
CA LYS A 83 4.82 -0.19 -15.99
C LYS A 83 3.72 0.75 -16.49
N LYS A 84 2.47 0.32 -16.44
CA LYS A 84 1.32 1.16 -16.86
C LYS A 84 1.08 2.32 -15.90
N ASP A 85 1.18 2.07 -14.60
CA ASP A 85 1.08 3.13 -13.60
C ASP A 85 2.24 4.14 -13.72
N GLY A 86 3.45 3.64 -13.92
CA GLY A 86 4.64 4.45 -14.16
C GLY A 86 4.50 5.38 -15.37
N LEU A 87 3.83 4.93 -16.43
CA LEU A 87 3.53 5.78 -17.59
C LEU A 87 2.55 6.91 -17.21
N ALA A 88 1.51 6.60 -16.43
CA ALA A 88 0.56 7.62 -15.96
C ALA A 88 1.24 8.65 -15.05
N LEU A 89 2.09 8.20 -14.14
CA LEU A 89 2.86 9.06 -13.25
C LEU A 89 3.88 9.92 -14.03
N THR A 90 4.56 9.36 -15.03
CA THR A 90 5.50 10.10 -15.87
C THR A 90 4.80 11.23 -16.65
N ARG A 91 3.62 10.95 -17.22
CA ARG A 91 2.77 11.97 -17.86
C ARG A 91 2.35 13.06 -16.87
N PHE A 92 2.02 12.68 -15.66
CA PHE A 92 1.67 13.62 -14.60
C PHE A 92 2.85 14.51 -14.21
N ILE A 93 4.04 13.94 -14.00
CA ILE A 93 5.26 14.70 -13.67
C ILE A 93 5.59 15.69 -14.78
N TYR A 94 5.52 15.25 -16.03
CA TYR A 94 5.71 16.14 -17.19
C TYR A 94 4.69 17.27 -17.19
N TRP A 95 3.41 16.94 -17.02
CA TRP A 95 2.34 17.93 -17.00
C TRP A 95 2.52 18.96 -15.88
N ILE A 96 2.75 18.55 -14.65
CA ILE A 96 2.81 19.46 -13.49
C ILE A 96 4.05 20.37 -13.53
N LYS A 97 5.15 19.89 -14.15
CA LYS A 97 6.36 20.71 -14.32
C LYS A 97 6.24 21.73 -15.44
N ASN A 98 5.45 21.45 -16.48
CA ASN A 98 5.36 22.28 -17.69
C ASN A 98 4.06 23.10 -17.80
N ILE A 99 3.17 23.00 -16.82
CA ILE A 99 1.91 23.71 -16.90
C ILE A 99 2.10 25.22 -16.69
N ASN A 100 1.57 26.02 -17.63
CA ASN A 100 1.65 27.48 -17.60
C ASN A 100 0.60 28.16 -16.69
N ARG A 101 -0.31 27.43 -16.07
CA ARG A 101 -1.28 27.99 -15.11
C ARG A 101 -0.56 28.56 -13.90
N LYS A 102 -0.96 29.76 -13.49
CA LYS A 102 -0.38 30.44 -12.32
C LYS A 102 -0.61 29.68 -11.01
N THR A 103 -1.73 28.97 -10.89
CA THR A 103 -2.10 28.26 -9.67
C THR A 103 -2.77 26.91 -9.98
N ILE A 104 -2.31 25.87 -9.29
CA ILE A 104 -2.92 24.53 -9.27
C ILE A 104 -3.08 24.17 -7.81
N THR A 105 -4.20 23.58 -7.43
CA THR A 105 -4.42 23.05 -6.08
C THR A 105 -3.96 21.59 -5.98
N GLU A 106 -3.75 21.13 -4.75
CA GLU A 106 -3.43 19.72 -4.47
C GLU A 106 -4.51 18.77 -5.01
N VAL A 107 -5.80 19.14 -4.88
CA VAL A 107 -6.93 18.36 -5.42
C VAL A 107 -6.89 18.32 -6.95
N GLU A 108 -6.64 19.46 -7.63
CA GLU A 108 -6.52 19.47 -9.10
C GLU A 108 -5.36 18.58 -9.59
N ALA A 109 -4.26 18.54 -8.85
CA ALA A 109 -3.13 17.67 -9.16
C ALA A 109 -3.49 16.19 -8.97
N GLN A 110 -4.12 15.84 -7.87
CA GLN A 110 -4.63 14.49 -7.59
C GLN A 110 -5.59 14.02 -8.68
N ASP A 111 -6.59 14.85 -9.04
CA ASP A 111 -7.57 14.53 -10.08
C ASP A 111 -6.93 14.37 -11.47
N LYS A 112 -5.86 15.15 -11.74
CA LYS A 112 -5.13 15.05 -13.00
C LYS A 112 -4.36 13.74 -13.11
N LEU A 113 -3.71 13.31 -12.02
CA LEU A 113 -3.03 12.00 -11.98
C LEU A 113 -4.02 10.86 -12.20
N GLU A 114 -5.17 10.92 -11.53
CA GLU A 114 -6.26 9.96 -11.71
C GLU A 114 -6.75 9.91 -13.18
N LYS A 115 -6.88 11.07 -13.85
CA LYS A 115 -7.23 11.13 -15.27
C LYS A 115 -6.17 10.45 -16.15
N PHE A 116 -4.89 10.55 -15.82
CA PHE A 116 -3.84 9.85 -16.57
C PHE A 116 -3.90 8.34 -16.38
N ARG A 117 -4.22 7.84 -15.17
CA ARG A 117 -4.44 6.42 -14.90
C ARG A 117 -5.62 5.86 -15.67
N LYS A 118 -6.71 6.62 -15.77
CA LYS A 118 -7.93 6.25 -16.54
C LYS A 118 -7.73 6.13 -18.03
N LEU A 119 -6.59 6.56 -18.58
CA LEU A 119 -6.23 6.28 -19.95
C LEU A 119 -5.86 4.81 -20.21
N SER A 120 -5.55 4.06 -19.17
CA SER A 120 -5.37 2.60 -19.25
C SER A 120 -6.71 1.90 -19.10
N LYS A 121 -7.07 1.07 -20.07
CA LYS A 121 -8.30 0.24 -20.01
C LYS A 121 -8.30 -0.77 -18.86
N ASP A 122 -7.14 -1.09 -18.33
CA ASP A 122 -6.97 -2.07 -17.25
C ASP A 122 -7.05 -1.43 -15.86
N TYR A 123 -7.06 -0.09 -15.79
CA TYR A 123 -7.21 0.67 -14.54
C TYR A 123 -8.67 0.60 -14.06
N LEU A 124 -8.86 0.31 -12.78
CA LEU A 124 -10.19 0.17 -12.18
C LEU A 124 -10.51 1.31 -11.21
N THR A 125 -9.62 1.54 -10.24
CA THR A 125 -9.82 2.50 -9.15
C THR A 125 -8.48 2.82 -8.48
N PRO A 126 -8.36 3.90 -7.69
CA PRO A 126 -7.19 4.07 -6.82
C PRO A 126 -7.01 2.87 -5.88
N SER A 127 -5.76 2.47 -5.63
CA SER A 127 -5.44 1.45 -4.62
C SER A 127 -5.57 2.00 -3.20
N PHE A 128 -5.41 3.31 -3.05
CA PHE A 128 -5.67 4.09 -1.84
C PHE A 128 -5.94 5.56 -2.20
N ASN A 129 -6.40 6.34 -1.22
CA ASN A 129 -6.63 7.77 -1.44
C ASN A 129 -5.31 8.47 -1.72
N THR A 130 -5.18 9.10 -2.89
CA THR A 130 -3.98 9.83 -3.27
C THR A 130 -3.63 10.89 -2.24
N ILE A 131 -2.37 10.92 -1.82
CA ILE A 131 -1.77 11.96 -1.02
C ILE A 131 -1.10 12.93 -1.98
N ALA A 132 -1.53 14.18 -1.97
CA ALA A 132 -0.93 15.24 -2.77
C ALA A 132 -0.71 16.44 -1.85
N GLY A 133 0.52 16.61 -1.35
CA GLY A 133 0.84 17.60 -0.32
C GLY A 133 1.89 18.61 -0.76
N SER A 134 1.56 19.89 -0.73
CA SER A 134 2.47 21.00 -1.00
C SER A 134 3.07 21.58 0.29
N GLY A 135 4.39 21.69 0.35
CA GLY A 135 5.13 22.20 1.50
C GLY A 135 4.83 21.36 2.75
N SER A 136 4.38 22.00 3.84
CA SER A 136 4.10 21.34 5.11
C SER A 136 3.05 20.23 5.05
N ASN A 137 2.13 20.26 4.07
CA ASN A 137 1.15 19.18 3.90
C ASN A 137 1.80 17.86 3.47
N GLY A 138 2.92 17.92 2.74
CA GLY A 138 3.69 16.73 2.36
C GLY A 138 4.38 16.02 3.53
N ALA A 139 4.50 16.68 4.70
CA ALA A 139 5.05 16.08 5.91
C ALA A 139 3.99 15.39 6.80
N ILE A 140 2.72 15.50 6.45
CA ILE A 140 1.62 14.89 7.21
C ILE A 140 1.40 13.48 6.67
N VAL A 141 1.66 12.48 7.51
CA VAL A 141 1.41 11.07 7.17
C VAL A 141 -0.08 10.87 6.86
N HIS A 142 -0.39 10.23 5.73
CA HIS A 142 -1.75 10.04 5.21
C HIS A 142 -2.53 11.35 5.00
N TYR A 143 -1.85 12.46 4.63
CA TYR A 143 -2.50 13.70 4.28
C TYR A 143 -3.59 13.49 3.23
N ARG A 144 -4.71 14.18 3.40
CA ARG A 144 -5.83 14.11 2.46
C ARG A 144 -6.29 15.49 2.05
N ALA A 145 -5.97 15.89 0.83
CA ALA A 145 -6.53 17.07 0.22
C ALA A 145 -8.01 16.85 -0.12
N THR A 146 -8.85 17.84 0.19
CA THR A 146 -10.27 17.85 -0.16
C THR A 146 -10.65 19.18 -0.78
N THR A 147 -11.78 19.26 -1.47
CA THR A 147 -12.25 20.52 -2.06
C THR A 147 -12.44 21.65 -1.05
N LYS A 148 -12.69 21.30 0.23
CA LYS A 148 -12.83 22.26 1.35
C LYS A 148 -11.50 22.56 2.04
N ALA A 149 -10.50 21.66 1.92
CA ALA A 149 -9.20 21.78 2.58
C ALA A 149 -8.09 21.37 1.59
N THR A 150 -7.65 22.33 0.78
CA THR A 150 -6.61 22.15 -0.22
C THR A 150 -5.74 23.39 -0.32
N LYS A 151 -4.43 23.21 -0.47
CA LYS A 151 -3.50 24.31 -0.75
C LYS A 151 -3.31 24.47 -2.26
N LYS A 152 -2.91 25.69 -2.63
CA LYS A 152 -2.29 25.95 -3.93
C LYS A 152 -0.86 25.44 -3.87
N ILE A 153 -0.45 24.70 -4.91
CA ILE A 153 0.92 24.21 -5.02
C ILE A 153 1.85 25.40 -5.18
N ASN A 154 2.73 25.57 -4.21
CA ASN A 154 3.76 26.61 -4.25
C ASN A 154 5.00 26.04 -4.92
N LYS A 155 5.42 26.64 -6.05
CA LYS A 155 6.60 26.18 -6.80
C LYS A 155 7.94 26.42 -6.06
N GLN A 156 7.95 27.18 -4.99
CA GLN A 156 9.13 27.35 -4.12
C GLN A 156 9.29 26.22 -3.10
N ASP A 157 8.20 25.48 -2.83
CA ASP A 157 8.18 24.36 -1.90
C ASP A 157 8.36 23.01 -2.63
N LEU A 158 8.56 21.95 -1.86
CA LEU A 158 8.43 20.59 -2.35
C LEU A 158 6.95 20.24 -2.52
N PHE A 159 6.68 19.38 -3.50
CA PHE A 159 5.38 18.79 -3.71
C PHE A 159 5.53 17.26 -3.65
N LEU A 160 4.91 16.64 -2.68
CA LEU A 160 4.87 15.20 -2.53
C LEU A 160 3.57 14.67 -3.15
N VAL A 161 3.68 13.63 -3.96
CA VAL A 161 2.54 12.85 -4.43
C VAL A 161 2.79 11.38 -4.18
N ASP A 162 1.90 10.77 -3.40
CA ASP A 162 1.88 9.36 -3.09
C ASP A 162 0.53 8.77 -3.52
N SER A 163 0.57 7.73 -4.34
CA SER A 163 -0.62 7.26 -5.06
C SER A 163 -0.41 5.89 -5.66
N GLY A 164 -1.49 5.21 -5.94
CA GLY A 164 -1.47 3.93 -6.61
C GLY A 164 -2.78 3.61 -7.32
N GLY A 165 -2.81 2.54 -8.07
CA GLY A 165 -3.97 2.07 -8.79
C GLY A 165 -4.23 0.58 -8.61
N GLN A 166 -5.51 0.22 -8.59
CA GLN A 166 -5.97 -1.14 -8.81
C GLN A 166 -6.13 -1.34 -10.32
N TYR A 167 -5.34 -2.22 -10.85
CA TYR A 167 -5.44 -2.70 -12.22
C TYR A 167 -6.08 -4.09 -12.21
N SER A 168 -6.70 -4.53 -13.30
CA SER A 168 -7.39 -5.83 -13.36
C SER A 168 -6.49 -7.04 -13.01
N TYR A 169 -5.19 -6.83 -12.90
CA TYR A 169 -4.18 -7.86 -12.62
C TYR A 169 -3.03 -7.38 -11.72
N GLY A 170 -3.22 -6.35 -10.92
CA GLY A 170 -2.19 -5.90 -9.98
C GLY A 170 -2.57 -4.64 -9.22
N THR A 171 -1.87 -4.41 -8.14
CA THR A 171 -2.00 -3.25 -7.26
C THR A 171 -0.70 -2.47 -7.27
N THR A 172 -0.75 -1.15 -7.45
CA THR A 172 0.45 -0.31 -7.45
C THR A 172 0.45 0.66 -6.27
N ASP A 173 1.66 1.04 -5.90
CA ASP A 173 1.97 2.01 -4.86
C ASP A 173 3.25 2.74 -5.24
N VAL A 174 3.19 4.06 -5.37
CA VAL A 174 4.34 4.84 -5.83
C VAL A 174 4.30 6.28 -5.32
N THR A 175 5.40 6.70 -4.72
CA THR A 175 5.61 8.07 -4.23
C THR A 175 6.64 8.82 -5.05
N ARG A 176 6.41 10.12 -5.28
CA ARG A 176 7.41 11.04 -5.83
C ARG A 176 7.37 12.37 -5.09
N THR A 177 8.56 12.85 -4.72
CA THR A 177 8.77 14.23 -4.26
C THR A 177 9.27 15.08 -5.41
N ILE A 178 8.53 16.12 -5.77
CA ILE A 178 8.77 16.97 -6.92
C ILE A 178 9.21 18.33 -6.44
N CYS A 179 10.31 18.85 -7.00
CA CYS A 179 10.71 20.25 -6.88
C CYS A 179 10.59 20.95 -8.23
N PHE A 180 10.26 22.25 -8.17
CA PHE A 180 10.10 23.10 -9.36
C PHE A 180 11.25 24.12 -9.48
N THR A 181 11.93 24.41 -8.38
CA THR A 181 13.05 25.36 -8.29
C THR A 181 14.21 24.74 -7.55
N ASN A 182 15.37 25.40 -7.60
CA ASN A 182 16.53 24.99 -6.82
C ASN A 182 16.24 25.12 -5.32
N GLN A 183 16.48 24.06 -4.56
CA GLN A 183 16.18 23.97 -3.13
C GLN A 183 17.40 24.31 -2.26
N LYS A 184 17.15 24.66 -0.99
CA LYS A 184 18.19 24.91 0.02
C LYS A 184 19.05 23.65 0.21
N GLN A 185 20.32 23.85 0.56
CA GLN A 185 21.28 22.75 0.74
C GLN A 185 20.84 21.74 1.81
N SER A 186 20.21 22.19 2.90
CA SER A 186 19.65 21.30 3.94
C SER A 186 18.59 20.33 3.38
N ILE A 187 17.70 20.82 2.51
CA ILE A 187 16.69 19.99 1.84
C ILE A 187 17.37 18.97 0.91
N LYS A 188 18.36 19.39 0.13
CA LYS A 188 19.11 18.49 -0.76
C LYS A 188 19.85 17.42 0.03
N ASN A 189 20.43 17.76 1.18
CA ASN A 189 21.11 16.80 2.05
C ASN A 189 20.13 15.77 2.61
N ALA A 190 18.99 16.21 3.14
CA ALA A 190 17.93 15.31 3.63
C ALA A 190 17.44 14.37 2.51
N TYR A 191 17.10 14.92 1.34
CA TYR A 191 16.68 14.13 0.17
C TYR A 191 17.73 13.09 -0.24
N THR A 192 19.02 13.49 -0.24
CA THR A 192 20.13 12.59 -0.56
C THR A 192 20.25 11.45 0.45
N ASN A 193 20.05 11.73 1.73
CA ASN A 193 20.09 10.70 2.78
C ASN A 193 18.91 9.74 2.70
N VAL A 194 17.71 10.24 2.36
CA VAL A 194 16.54 9.40 2.02
C VAL A 194 16.86 8.50 0.83
N LEU A 195 17.42 9.04 -0.25
CA LEU A 195 17.80 8.26 -1.44
C LEU A 195 18.84 7.19 -1.11
N LYS A 196 19.85 7.49 -0.30
CA LYS A 196 20.83 6.50 0.19
C LYS A 196 20.14 5.38 0.98
N GLY A 197 19.16 5.71 1.81
CA GLY A 197 18.32 4.75 2.53
C GLY A 197 17.55 3.85 1.59
N HIS A 198 16.87 4.44 0.61
CA HIS A 198 16.12 3.73 -0.43
C HIS A 198 17.01 2.73 -1.21
N ILE A 199 18.20 3.17 -1.64
CA ILE A 199 19.17 2.32 -2.32
C ILE A 199 19.64 1.20 -1.39
N ALA A 200 19.91 1.49 -0.12
CA ALA A 200 20.37 0.50 0.86
C ALA A 200 19.31 -0.60 1.10
N VAL A 201 18.02 -0.26 1.06
CA VAL A 201 16.92 -1.25 1.09
C VAL A 201 16.96 -2.10 -0.18
N ALA A 202 17.02 -1.48 -1.36
CA ALA A 202 17.00 -2.20 -2.64
C ALA A 202 18.21 -3.15 -2.80
N LEU A 203 19.36 -2.82 -2.22
CA LEU A 203 20.60 -3.61 -2.24
C LEU A 203 20.74 -4.53 -1.02
N THR A 204 19.67 -4.83 -0.29
CA THR A 204 19.75 -5.71 0.88
C THR A 204 20.04 -7.15 0.47
N ASP A 205 21.10 -7.72 1.06
CA ASP A 205 21.36 -9.16 0.96
C ASP A 205 20.47 -9.90 1.97
N LEU A 206 19.39 -10.52 1.49
CA LEU A 206 18.46 -11.26 2.33
C LEU A 206 19.04 -12.52 2.99
N LYS A 207 20.25 -12.94 2.61
CA LYS A 207 20.96 -14.00 3.35
C LYS A 207 21.49 -13.50 4.70
N LYS A 208 21.79 -12.21 4.81
CA LYS A 208 22.33 -11.55 6.01
C LYS A 208 21.26 -10.81 6.80
N ASP A 209 20.46 -10.00 6.11
CA ASP A 209 19.46 -9.10 6.68
C ASP A 209 18.06 -9.46 6.15
N ASN A 210 17.46 -10.49 6.72
CA ASN A 210 16.26 -11.13 6.18
C ASN A 210 14.97 -10.79 6.93
N THR A 211 14.98 -9.82 7.82
CA THR A 211 13.75 -9.39 8.52
C THR A 211 13.46 -7.92 8.28
N GLY A 212 12.18 -7.55 8.33
CA GLY A 212 11.77 -6.16 8.14
C GLY A 212 12.50 -5.19 9.07
N LYS A 213 12.73 -5.56 10.32
CA LYS A 213 13.49 -4.77 11.31
C LYS A 213 14.93 -4.50 10.87
N LYS A 214 15.64 -5.49 10.37
CA LYS A 214 17.04 -5.33 9.92
C LYS A 214 17.13 -4.41 8.70
N ILE A 215 16.16 -4.55 7.77
CA ILE A 215 16.09 -3.72 6.57
C ILE A 215 15.75 -2.28 6.93
N ASP A 216 14.84 -2.04 7.88
CA ASP A 216 14.47 -0.72 8.37
C ASP A 216 15.68 0.04 8.96
N ILE A 217 16.52 -0.65 9.74
CA ILE A 217 17.76 -0.07 10.28
C ILE A 217 18.67 0.42 9.14
N ARG A 218 18.79 -0.33 8.05
CA ARG A 218 19.60 0.06 6.88
C ARG A 218 19.06 1.32 6.21
N ALA A 219 17.75 1.43 6.09
CA ALA A 219 17.10 2.60 5.51
C ALA A 219 17.35 3.88 6.33
N ARG A 220 17.12 3.80 7.65
CA ARG A 220 17.22 4.96 8.57
C ARG A 220 18.62 5.41 8.86
N LYS A 221 19.63 4.56 8.66
CA LYS A 221 21.04 4.81 9.02
C LYS A 221 21.56 6.17 8.57
N PHE A 222 21.19 6.62 7.39
CA PHE A 222 21.73 7.85 6.79
C PHE A 222 21.08 9.11 7.36
N LEU A 223 19.77 9.08 7.62
CA LEU A 223 19.05 10.17 8.28
C LEU A 223 19.44 10.28 9.74
N ASN A 224 19.53 9.16 10.46
CA ASN A 224 19.88 9.13 11.88
C ASN A 224 21.25 9.71 12.17
N LYS A 225 22.21 9.62 11.23
CA LYS A 225 23.53 10.26 11.35
C LYS A 225 23.46 11.79 11.39
N GLU A 226 22.44 12.36 10.81
CA GLU A 226 22.18 13.81 10.79
C GLU A 226 21.13 14.23 11.86
N GLY A 227 20.80 13.33 12.79
CA GLY A 227 19.78 13.59 13.81
C GLY A 227 18.34 13.66 13.25
N LEU A 228 18.12 13.16 12.03
CA LEU A 228 16.82 13.14 11.36
C LEU A 228 16.23 11.73 11.37
N ASP A 229 14.90 11.64 11.36
CA ASP A 229 14.15 10.39 11.22
C ASP A 229 12.77 10.68 10.63
N TYR A 230 12.01 9.63 10.28
CA TYR A 230 10.62 9.70 9.84
C TYR A 230 9.71 8.82 10.71
N ALA A 231 8.46 9.23 10.85
CA ALA A 231 7.52 8.66 11.83
C ALA A 231 6.74 7.42 11.34
N HIS A 232 6.88 7.06 10.05
CA HIS A 232 6.18 5.92 9.45
C HIS A 232 7.08 4.71 9.25
N GLY A 233 6.54 3.57 8.80
CA GLY A 233 7.32 2.40 8.39
C GLY A 233 8.10 2.67 7.11
N THR A 234 9.23 2.00 6.93
CA THR A 234 10.03 2.10 5.70
C THR A 234 9.37 1.41 4.51
N GLY A 235 8.42 0.50 4.77
CA GLY A 235 7.68 -0.19 3.73
C GLY A 235 6.76 -1.26 4.30
N HIS A 236 5.90 -1.75 3.45
CA HIS A 236 4.89 -2.77 3.77
C HIS A 236 4.75 -3.77 2.64
N GLY A 237 4.11 -4.90 2.89
CA GLY A 237 3.72 -5.83 1.84
C GLY A 237 2.67 -5.21 0.91
N VAL A 238 2.69 -5.59 -0.36
CA VAL A 238 1.70 -5.15 -1.36
C VAL A 238 0.95 -6.36 -1.89
N GLY A 239 -0.38 -6.31 -1.85
CA GLY A 239 -1.23 -7.38 -2.33
C GLY A 239 -1.28 -7.47 -3.86
N PHE A 240 -1.52 -8.68 -4.37
CA PHE A 240 -1.79 -8.89 -5.79
C PHE A 240 -3.28 -8.75 -6.05
N PHE A 241 -3.70 -7.63 -6.65
CA PHE A 241 -5.11 -7.28 -6.83
C PHE A 241 -5.92 -7.35 -5.52
N LEU A 242 -5.25 -7.02 -4.42
CA LEU A 242 -5.77 -6.99 -3.05
C LEU A 242 -5.39 -5.66 -2.39
N ASN A 243 -5.43 -5.61 -1.07
CA ASN A 243 -5.06 -4.40 -0.32
C ASN A 243 -3.64 -3.95 -0.65
N VAL A 244 -3.46 -2.64 -0.82
CA VAL A 244 -2.13 -2.04 -1.00
C VAL A 244 -1.24 -2.32 0.21
N HIS A 245 -1.76 -2.24 1.43
CA HIS A 245 -1.09 -2.71 2.64
C HIS A 245 -1.43 -4.17 2.89
N GLU A 246 -0.45 -5.04 2.74
CA GLU A 246 -0.57 -6.48 2.98
C GLU A 246 0.45 -6.93 4.03
N GLY A 247 0.03 -7.78 4.97
CA GLY A 247 0.92 -8.51 5.88
C GLY A 247 1.14 -9.97 5.42
N PRO A 248 1.96 -10.73 6.18
CA PRO A 248 2.55 -10.40 7.48
C PRO A 248 3.85 -9.58 7.43
N GLN A 249 4.47 -9.46 6.25
CA GLN A 249 5.73 -8.77 6.07
C GLN A 249 5.57 -7.25 6.00
N SER A 250 6.53 -6.54 6.59
CA SER A 250 6.71 -5.09 6.41
C SER A 250 8.17 -4.72 6.71
N ILE A 251 8.60 -3.56 6.26
CA ILE A 251 9.90 -3.00 6.61
C ILE A 251 9.68 -1.95 7.70
N SER A 252 9.84 -2.36 8.95
CA SER A 252 9.64 -1.49 10.12
C SER A 252 10.41 -1.99 11.33
N LYS A 253 10.68 -1.10 12.28
CA LYS A 253 11.42 -1.43 13.52
C LYS A 253 10.79 -2.53 14.38
N HIS A 254 9.51 -2.82 14.18
CA HIS A 254 8.76 -3.80 14.96
C HIS A 254 8.52 -5.13 14.23
N ASN A 255 8.85 -5.22 12.94
CA ASN A 255 8.56 -6.41 12.14
C ASN A 255 9.76 -7.38 12.10
N SER A 256 9.61 -8.53 12.75
CA SER A 256 10.60 -9.62 12.76
C SER A 256 10.30 -10.74 11.75
N ILE A 257 9.26 -10.58 10.92
CA ILE A 257 8.92 -11.55 9.89
C ILE A 257 10.08 -11.66 8.89
N LYS A 258 10.43 -12.89 8.57
CA LYS A 258 11.44 -13.20 7.58
C LYS A 258 10.89 -12.90 6.18
N ILE A 259 11.62 -12.11 5.44
CA ILE A 259 11.32 -11.81 4.03
C ILE A 259 11.73 -13.00 3.17
N GLU A 260 10.80 -13.50 2.39
CA GLU A 260 10.98 -14.68 1.54
C GLU A 260 10.85 -14.31 0.05
N LYS A 261 11.46 -15.10 -0.82
CA LYS A 261 11.33 -14.93 -2.27
C LYS A 261 9.85 -15.00 -2.69
N GLY A 262 9.41 -14.06 -3.49
CA GLY A 262 8.02 -13.91 -3.92
C GLY A 262 7.22 -12.91 -3.09
N MET A 263 7.71 -12.46 -1.94
CA MET A 263 7.09 -11.35 -1.22
C MET A 263 7.36 -10.02 -1.94
N ILE A 264 6.32 -9.22 -2.10
CA ILE A 264 6.42 -7.86 -2.66
C ILE A 264 6.31 -6.87 -1.51
N LEU A 265 7.21 -5.89 -1.50
CA LEU A 265 7.26 -4.84 -0.48
C LEU A 265 7.41 -3.48 -1.14
N SER A 266 6.79 -2.48 -0.54
CA SER A 266 7.14 -1.08 -0.84
C SER A 266 8.51 -0.73 -0.25
N ASN A 267 9.17 0.26 -0.84
CA ASN A 267 10.45 0.80 -0.39
C ASN A 267 10.36 2.32 -0.37
N GLU A 268 9.99 2.88 0.76
CA GLU A 268 9.51 4.26 0.89
C GLU A 268 10.10 5.01 2.10
N PRO A 269 11.40 4.97 2.36
CA PRO A 269 11.99 5.81 3.39
C PRO A 269 11.77 7.29 3.07
N GLY A 270 11.44 8.13 4.07
CA GLY A 270 11.25 9.54 3.78
C GLY A 270 10.67 10.40 4.85
#